data_82e8341c11e08c2b254bdc92c89bed49
#
_entry.id   82e8341c11e08c2b254bdc92c89bed49
#
_cell.length_a   1.000
_cell.length_b   1.000
_cell.length_c   1.000
_cell.angle_alpha   90.00
_cell.angle_beta   90.00
_cell.angle_gamma   90.00
#
_symmetry.space_group_name_H-M   'P 1'
#
loop_
_entity.id
_entity.type
_entity.pdbx_description
1 polymer ?
#
loop_
_entity_poly.entity_id
_entity_poly.type
_entity_poly.pdbx_seq_one_letter_code
_entity_poly.pdbx_strand_id
1 'polypeptide(L)'
;MKKDALLYPLRNTHNTDDTPALWNWAQNSVVGQRQQLHQPRNEAELQQLLRDSHGKVRVLGSRLSPGRMLCVQPQDVLLDLSALRGILAQDEESVTFAAGTPLQQVYDSLTKMDRMLASSPGVIAVQTLAGALATGTHGQGLAQSSLADEALHIRMVLADGSVREFQRGDADFPAAMVSLGALGIVTAITLRTQPFRLFTCHKFAASADSLEQDLLTWNEQHELSKAWWFVDDNLMHVWNADVASAEDSQAWYDHQREVIEHGDQADSSLNDTIDQTLEHMHRDTQIHGKGGKQFRTVTRFRDFTDISGDIYQLFCRGIAVPQINVEIGVPLAKTPEIISKIKAWYAQNRPHMHYPIILRCTGASQAWMSPAHQQPTCFFGFVVYYADDGSLSQDGLHFLTEVEKLLAAEGGRPHWGKYYDPQRYQWRAIYPQWDAFRAVREQLDPTHRFSNDYVTALFD
;
A
#
# COMPACT_ATOMS: atom_id res chain seq x y z
N MET A 1 -11.24 13.97 -15.56
CA MET A 1 -10.33 12.93 -16.12
C MET A 1 -11.08 11.60 -16.21
N LYS A 2 -10.88 10.75 -17.23
CA LYS A 2 -11.58 9.46 -17.34
C LYS A 2 -11.09 8.52 -16.23
N LYS A 3 -11.99 7.81 -15.54
CA LYS A 3 -11.67 6.85 -14.45
C LYS A 3 -10.52 5.88 -14.79
N ASP A 4 -10.38 5.51 -16.06
CA ASP A 4 -9.31 4.64 -16.56
C ASP A 4 -7.92 5.29 -16.50
N ALA A 5 -7.83 6.61 -16.48
CA ALA A 5 -6.57 7.34 -16.38
C ALA A 5 -5.93 7.26 -14.97
N LEU A 6 -6.73 6.93 -13.93
CA LEU A 6 -6.25 6.80 -12.54
C LEU A 6 -5.37 5.57 -12.32
N LEU A 7 -5.69 4.47 -12.99
CA LEU A 7 -4.94 3.21 -12.86
C LEU A 7 -3.68 3.17 -13.72
N TYR A 8 -3.71 3.88 -14.87
CA TYR A 8 -2.64 3.86 -15.87
C TYR A 8 -2.42 5.26 -16.42
N PRO A 9 -1.95 6.17 -15.59
CA PRO A 9 -2.08 7.58 -15.90
C PRO A 9 -1.37 8.02 -17.15
N LEU A 10 -0.46 7.35 -17.78
CA LEU A 10 0.17 8.06 -18.88
C LEU A 10 0.84 7.27 -19.99
N ARG A 11 1.24 6.04 -19.85
CA ARG A 11 2.03 5.39 -20.92
C ARG A 11 2.19 3.89 -20.76
N ASN A 12 1.13 3.22 -20.36
CA ASN A 12 1.22 1.77 -20.27
C ASN A 12 1.05 1.13 -21.65
N THR A 13 2.10 1.07 -22.42
CA THR A 13 2.11 0.40 -23.71
C THR A 13 1.86 -1.12 -23.61
N HIS A 14 2.00 -1.69 -22.40
CA HIS A 14 1.86 -3.13 -22.18
C HIS A 14 0.45 -3.55 -21.73
N ASN A 15 -0.34 -2.62 -21.18
CA ASN A 15 -1.71 -2.91 -20.73
C ASN A 15 -2.78 -2.33 -21.66
N THR A 16 -2.54 -2.29 -22.95
CA THR A 16 -3.58 -1.98 -23.93
C THR A 16 -4.61 -3.12 -23.94
N ASP A 17 -5.86 -2.80 -24.22
CA ASP A 17 -6.93 -3.81 -24.29
C ASP A 17 -6.67 -4.87 -25.35
N ASP A 18 -5.80 -4.59 -26.31
CA ASP A 18 -5.43 -5.48 -27.42
C ASP A 18 -4.31 -6.48 -27.07
N THR A 19 -3.63 -6.34 -25.90
CA THR A 19 -2.59 -7.28 -25.52
C THR A 19 -3.16 -8.50 -24.79
N PRO A 20 -2.75 -9.74 -25.16
CA PRO A 20 -3.19 -10.95 -24.46
C PRO A 20 -2.59 -11.03 -23.05
N ALA A 21 -1.42 -10.43 -22.81
CA ALA A 21 -0.73 -10.44 -21.53
C ALA A 21 -1.31 -9.41 -20.56
N LEU A 22 -1.52 -9.82 -19.32
CA LEU A 22 -1.85 -8.93 -18.20
C LEU A 22 -0.58 -8.57 -17.44
N TRP A 23 -0.25 -7.29 -17.43
CA TRP A 23 0.90 -6.77 -16.68
C TRP A 23 0.46 -6.21 -15.33
N ASN A 24 1.37 -6.21 -14.36
CA ASN A 24 1.18 -5.39 -13.18
C ASN A 24 1.34 -3.89 -13.52
N TRP A 25 0.88 -3.02 -12.62
CA TRP A 25 0.96 -1.57 -12.83
C TRP A 25 2.42 -1.08 -12.97
N ALA A 26 3.36 -1.68 -12.24
CA ALA A 26 4.78 -1.34 -12.31
C ALA A 26 5.44 -1.76 -13.64
N GLN A 27 4.75 -2.50 -14.52
CA GLN A 27 5.22 -2.97 -15.83
C GLN A 27 6.50 -3.84 -15.78
N ASN A 28 6.79 -4.43 -14.65
CA ASN A 28 7.97 -5.27 -14.48
C ASN A 28 7.66 -6.78 -14.47
N SER A 29 6.39 -7.16 -14.46
CA SER A 29 5.98 -8.57 -14.45
C SER A 29 4.67 -8.80 -15.18
N VAL A 30 4.62 -9.84 -16.01
CA VAL A 30 3.38 -10.41 -16.53
C VAL A 30 2.73 -11.23 -15.42
N VAL A 31 1.50 -10.89 -15.06
CA VAL A 31 0.74 -11.63 -14.03
C VAL A 31 0.02 -12.84 -14.60
N GLY A 32 -0.28 -12.85 -15.88
CA GLY A 32 -0.92 -13.94 -16.63
C GLY A 32 -1.47 -13.48 -17.96
N GLN A 33 -2.42 -14.21 -18.50
CA GLN A 33 -3.08 -13.91 -19.77
C GLN A 33 -4.56 -13.56 -19.54
N ARG A 34 -5.14 -12.70 -20.40
CA ARG A 34 -6.56 -12.30 -20.31
C ARG A 34 -7.52 -13.49 -20.36
N GLN A 35 -7.19 -14.51 -21.13
CA GLN A 35 -8.01 -15.73 -21.23
C GLN A 35 -8.09 -16.55 -19.94
N GLN A 36 -7.18 -16.32 -18.98
CA GLN A 36 -7.17 -16.98 -17.67
C GLN A 36 -8.03 -16.23 -16.65
N LEU A 37 -8.48 -15.00 -16.97
CA LEU A 37 -9.18 -14.11 -16.07
C LEU A 37 -10.67 -14.44 -16.01
N HIS A 38 -11.15 -14.76 -14.83
CA HIS A 38 -12.55 -15.00 -14.52
C HIS A 38 -13.08 -13.93 -13.57
N GLN A 39 -14.30 -13.46 -13.80
CA GLN A 39 -14.96 -12.41 -13.01
C GLN A 39 -16.30 -12.93 -12.44
N PRO A 40 -16.28 -13.68 -11.33
CA PRO A 40 -17.51 -14.14 -10.70
C PRO A 40 -18.30 -12.93 -10.20
N ARG A 41 -19.62 -12.93 -10.46
CA ARG A 41 -20.54 -11.84 -10.11
C ARG A 41 -21.05 -11.92 -8.67
N ASN A 42 -20.90 -13.08 -8.05
CA ASN A 42 -21.32 -13.34 -6.67
C ASN A 42 -20.52 -14.52 -6.10
N GLU A 43 -20.66 -14.74 -4.78
CA GLU A 43 -19.95 -15.81 -4.08
C GLU A 43 -20.32 -17.21 -4.59
N ALA A 44 -21.58 -17.45 -4.98
CA ALA A 44 -22.01 -18.74 -5.48
C ALA A 44 -21.32 -19.09 -6.83
N GLU A 45 -21.16 -18.12 -7.71
CA GLU A 45 -20.40 -18.29 -8.95
C GLU A 45 -18.92 -18.56 -8.68
N LEU A 46 -18.32 -17.87 -7.67
CA LEU A 46 -16.96 -18.12 -7.23
C LEU A 46 -16.80 -19.54 -6.70
N GLN A 47 -17.70 -20.00 -5.83
CA GLN A 47 -17.68 -21.34 -5.27
C GLN A 47 -17.80 -22.41 -6.39
N GLN A 48 -18.69 -22.19 -7.36
CA GLN A 48 -18.87 -23.10 -8.49
C GLN A 48 -17.60 -23.15 -9.36
N LEU A 49 -17.01 -21.99 -9.66
CA LEU A 49 -15.77 -21.90 -10.43
C LEU A 49 -14.62 -22.65 -9.75
N LEU A 50 -14.50 -22.55 -8.42
CA LEU A 50 -13.48 -23.27 -7.67
C LEU A 50 -13.69 -24.80 -7.69
N ARG A 51 -14.94 -25.26 -7.65
CA ARG A 51 -15.23 -26.70 -7.80
C ARG A 51 -14.94 -27.24 -9.20
N ASP A 52 -15.21 -26.44 -10.23
CA ASP A 52 -15.11 -26.89 -11.62
C ASP A 52 -13.70 -26.70 -12.22
N SER A 53 -12.90 -25.79 -11.66
CA SER A 53 -11.57 -25.49 -12.17
C SER A 53 -10.49 -26.32 -11.49
N HIS A 54 -9.39 -26.52 -12.19
CA HIS A 54 -8.18 -27.18 -11.69
C HIS A 54 -6.99 -26.22 -11.80
N GLY A 55 -5.89 -26.55 -11.15
CA GLY A 55 -4.68 -25.72 -11.10
C GLY A 55 -4.71 -24.72 -9.95
N LYS A 56 -3.66 -23.91 -9.88
CA LYS A 56 -3.51 -22.87 -8.87
C LYS A 56 -4.40 -21.68 -9.18
N VAL A 57 -4.75 -20.90 -8.13
CA VAL A 57 -5.65 -19.76 -8.23
C VAL A 57 -5.00 -18.55 -7.60
N ARG A 58 -4.96 -17.42 -8.30
CA ARG A 58 -4.56 -16.14 -7.75
C ARG A 58 -5.64 -15.08 -7.98
N VAL A 59 -5.84 -14.22 -6.99
CA VAL A 59 -6.81 -13.12 -7.05
C VAL A 59 -6.09 -11.83 -7.41
N LEU A 60 -6.58 -11.16 -8.44
CA LEU A 60 -6.13 -9.84 -8.84
C LEU A 60 -6.99 -8.77 -8.16
N GLY A 61 -6.34 -7.83 -7.49
CA GLY A 61 -6.90 -6.52 -7.20
C GLY A 61 -6.55 -5.54 -8.32
N SER A 62 -6.18 -4.33 -7.97
CA SER A 62 -5.77 -3.28 -8.91
C SER A 62 -4.37 -3.48 -9.52
N ARG A 63 -3.73 -4.62 -9.30
CA ARG A 63 -2.43 -5.03 -9.84
C ARG A 63 -1.27 -4.05 -9.54
N LEU A 64 -1.36 -3.33 -8.42
CA LEU A 64 -0.39 -2.27 -8.06
C LEU A 64 0.93 -2.82 -7.49
N SER A 65 0.95 -4.08 -7.05
CA SER A 65 2.13 -4.72 -6.47
C SER A 65 3.19 -5.00 -7.53
N PRO A 66 4.43 -4.50 -7.38
CA PRO A 66 5.53 -4.78 -8.29
C PRO A 66 6.18 -6.15 -8.09
N GLY A 67 5.79 -6.88 -7.05
CA GLY A 67 6.27 -8.24 -6.77
C GLY A 67 5.62 -9.30 -7.65
N ARG A 68 6.12 -10.55 -7.54
CA ARG A 68 5.67 -11.70 -8.33
C ARG A 68 4.56 -12.52 -7.67
N MET A 69 3.98 -12.04 -6.58
CA MET A 69 2.94 -12.75 -5.81
C MET A 69 1.66 -13.06 -6.62
N LEU A 70 1.41 -12.28 -7.68
CA LEU A 70 0.23 -12.43 -8.55
C LEU A 70 0.49 -13.26 -9.81
N CYS A 71 1.75 -13.55 -10.17
CA CYS A 71 2.10 -14.22 -11.42
C CYS A 71 1.62 -15.67 -11.39
N VAL A 72 1.01 -16.12 -12.51
CA VAL A 72 0.49 -17.48 -12.67
C VAL A 72 1.06 -18.14 -13.92
N GLN A 73 1.01 -19.48 -13.96
CA GLN A 73 1.38 -20.30 -15.10
C GLN A 73 0.19 -20.42 -16.07
N PRO A 74 0.39 -20.82 -17.34
CA PRO A 74 -0.67 -20.87 -18.35
C PRO A 74 -1.90 -21.73 -18.00
N GLN A 75 -1.74 -22.74 -17.16
CA GLN A 75 -2.80 -23.65 -16.70
C GLN A 75 -3.56 -23.15 -15.47
N ASP A 76 -3.11 -22.08 -14.83
CA ASP A 76 -3.67 -21.56 -13.59
C ASP A 76 -4.82 -20.59 -13.86
N VAL A 77 -5.56 -20.26 -12.81
CA VAL A 77 -6.73 -19.38 -12.82
C VAL A 77 -6.40 -18.03 -12.22
N LEU A 78 -6.79 -16.98 -12.91
CA LEU A 78 -6.82 -15.62 -12.38
C LEU A 78 -8.27 -15.22 -12.07
N LEU A 79 -8.47 -14.62 -10.90
CA LEU A 79 -9.76 -14.10 -10.47
C LEU A 79 -9.71 -12.58 -10.31
N ASP A 80 -10.70 -11.90 -10.85
CA ASP A 80 -10.98 -10.51 -10.61
C ASP A 80 -12.31 -10.41 -9.83
N LEU A 81 -12.26 -9.93 -8.61
CA LEU A 81 -13.43 -9.79 -7.73
C LEU A 81 -14.06 -8.39 -7.81
N SER A 82 -13.78 -7.60 -8.81
CA SER A 82 -14.31 -6.24 -8.96
C SER A 82 -15.85 -6.16 -9.03
N ALA A 83 -16.52 -7.25 -9.38
CA ALA A 83 -17.97 -7.38 -9.33
C ALA A 83 -18.50 -7.56 -7.89
N LEU A 84 -17.69 -8.06 -6.95
CA LEU A 84 -18.01 -8.20 -5.53
C LEU A 84 -17.61 -6.92 -4.80
N ARG A 85 -18.42 -5.88 -4.88
CA ARG A 85 -18.12 -4.58 -4.30
C ARG A 85 -19.32 -3.89 -3.67
N GLY A 86 -19.04 -2.95 -2.76
CA GLY A 86 -20.04 -2.17 -2.05
C GLY A 86 -20.24 -2.66 -0.63
N ILE A 87 -21.19 -2.02 0.05
CA ILE A 87 -21.58 -2.34 1.42
C ILE A 87 -22.50 -3.55 1.40
N LEU A 88 -22.24 -4.52 2.26
CA LEU A 88 -23.07 -5.71 2.46
C LEU A 88 -23.91 -5.61 3.72
N ALA A 89 -23.39 -5.00 4.79
CA ALA A 89 -24.07 -4.78 6.05
C ALA A 89 -23.42 -3.63 6.82
N GLN A 90 -24.14 -3.04 7.76
CA GLN A 90 -23.63 -2.02 8.66
C GLN A 90 -24.38 -2.03 9.98
N ASP A 91 -23.69 -1.62 11.04
CA ASP A 91 -24.25 -1.33 12.36
C ASP A 91 -23.63 -0.03 12.92
N GLU A 92 -23.81 0.25 14.23
CA GLU A 92 -23.33 1.49 14.85
C GLU A 92 -21.79 1.61 14.89
N GLU A 93 -21.06 0.51 14.94
CA GLU A 93 -19.61 0.48 15.16
C GLU A 93 -18.83 -0.14 13.99
N SER A 94 -19.52 -0.78 13.04
CA SER A 94 -18.86 -1.49 11.96
C SER A 94 -19.58 -1.40 10.61
N VAL A 95 -18.83 -1.65 9.55
CA VAL A 95 -19.36 -1.75 8.19
C VAL A 95 -18.72 -2.95 7.50
N THR A 96 -19.55 -3.79 6.89
CA THR A 96 -19.13 -4.93 6.09
C THR A 96 -19.10 -4.55 4.63
N PHE A 97 -17.94 -4.69 4.01
CA PHE A 97 -17.74 -4.47 2.58
C PHE A 97 -17.44 -5.77 1.85
N ALA A 98 -17.87 -5.85 0.61
CA ALA A 98 -17.43 -6.90 -0.31
C ALA A 98 -15.93 -6.69 -0.68
N ALA A 99 -15.21 -7.79 -0.86
CA ALA A 99 -13.75 -7.84 -0.96
C ALA A 99 -13.14 -7.01 -2.12
N GLY A 100 -13.84 -6.95 -3.26
CA GLY A 100 -13.41 -6.19 -4.44
C GLY A 100 -13.69 -4.68 -4.38
N THR A 101 -14.22 -4.16 -3.25
CA THR A 101 -14.48 -2.73 -3.09
C THR A 101 -13.17 -1.94 -3.11
N PRO A 102 -13.01 -0.93 -3.99
CA PRO A 102 -11.87 -0.03 -3.93
C PRO A 102 -11.82 0.75 -2.61
N LEU A 103 -10.65 0.99 -2.06
CA LEU A 103 -10.49 1.76 -0.81
C LEU A 103 -11.09 3.17 -0.92
N GLN A 104 -10.99 3.82 -2.09
CA GLN A 104 -11.67 5.09 -2.33
C GLN A 104 -13.17 4.99 -2.03
N GLN A 105 -13.84 3.94 -2.55
CA GLN A 105 -15.26 3.73 -2.29
C GLN A 105 -15.54 3.40 -0.80
N VAL A 106 -14.62 2.70 -0.13
CA VAL A 106 -14.72 2.46 1.33
C VAL A 106 -14.72 3.80 2.06
N TYR A 107 -13.73 4.64 1.79
CA TYR A 107 -13.59 5.94 2.43
C TYR A 107 -14.77 6.87 2.14
N ASP A 108 -15.15 7.02 0.87
CA ASP A 108 -16.30 7.84 0.46
C ASP A 108 -17.60 7.39 1.13
N SER A 109 -17.77 6.06 1.28
CA SER A 109 -18.97 5.52 1.94
C SER A 109 -18.97 5.82 3.44
N LEU A 110 -17.83 5.69 4.11
CA LEU A 110 -17.71 5.98 5.54
C LEU A 110 -17.91 7.47 5.82
N THR A 111 -17.30 8.36 5.04
CA THR A 111 -17.49 9.80 5.17
C THR A 111 -18.96 10.21 5.02
N LYS A 112 -19.70 9.61 4.08
CA LYS A 112 -21.15 9.85 3.92
C LYS A 112 -22.00 9.37 5.11
N MET A 113 -21.44 8.51 5.96
CA MET A 113 -22.07 8.03 7.18
C MET A 113 -21.58 8.77 8.43
N ASP A 114 -20.83 9.85 8.29
CA ASP A 114 -20.13 10.55 9.38
C ASP A 114 -19.21 9.61 10.17
N ARG A 115 -18.52 8.69 9.47
CA ARG A 115 -17.62 7.67 10.03
C ARG A 115 -16.28 7.65 9.34
N MET A 116 -15.29 7.08 10.02
CA MET A 116 -13.96 6.85 9.49
C MET A 116 -13.33 5.61 10.09
N LEU A 117 -12.24 5.13 9.50
CA LEU A 117 -11.36 4.14 10.11
C LEU A 117 -10.42 4.83 11.11
N ALA A 118 -10.02 4.12 12.17
CA ALA A 118 -8.99 4.61 13.08
C ALA A 118 -7.62 4.64 12.41
N SER A 119 -7.31 3.64 11.57
CA SER A 119 -6.07 3.62 10.81
C SER A 119 -6.06 4.68 9.71
N SER A 120 -4.97 5.43 9.62
CA SER A 120 -4.79 6.37 8.52
C SER A 120 -4.61 5.61 7.20
N PRO A 121 -5.03 6.19 6.07
CA PRO A 121 -4.87 5.53 4.78
C PRO A 121 -3.38 5.40 4.42
N GLY A 122 -3.08 4.36 3.66
CA GLY A 122 -1.88 4.35 2.84
C GLY A 122 -1.98 5.39 1.72
N VAL A 123 -0.94 5.49 0.91
CA VAL A 123 -0.87 6.52 -0.14
C VAL A 123 -1.90 6.27 -1.27
N ILE A 124 -2.34 5.02 -1.50
CA ILE A 124 -3.02 4.63 -2.74
C ILE A 124 -4.44 4.14 -2.44
N ALA A 125 -5.45 4.92 -2.81
CA ALA A 125 -6.86 4.61 -2.58
C ALA A 125 -7.53 3.74 -3.67
N VAL A 126 -6.86 3.49 -4.79
CA VAL A 126 -7.38 2.63 -5.88
C VAL A 126 -7.14 1.13 -5.65
N GLN A 127 -6.53 0.74 -4.53
CA GLN A 127 -6.42 -0.66 -4.12
C GLN A 127 -7.80 -1.25 -3.83
N THR A 128 -7.98 -2.56 -4.08
CA THR A 128 -9.14 -3.27 -3.54
C THR A 128 -8.96 -3.51 -2.03
N LEU A 129 -10.04 -3.53 -1.27
CA LEU A 129 -10.02 -3.73 0.18
C LEU A 129 -9.30 -5.05 0.56
N ALA A 130 -9.68 -6.17 -0.06
CA ALA A 130 -9.04 -7.47 0.23
C ALA A 130 -7.55 -7.48 -0.16
N GLY A 131 -7.18 -6.83 -1.29
CA GLY A 131 -5.78 -6.71 -1.70
C GLY A 131 -4.95 -5.88 -0.72
N ALA A 132 -5.53 -4.81 -0.18
CA ALA A 132 -4.88 -3.96 0.82
C ALA A 132 -4.68 -4.69 2.14
N LEU A 133 -5.71 -5.42 2.63
CA LEU A 133 -5.56 -6.25 3.83
C LEU A 133 -4.50 -7.33 3.63
N ALA A 134 -4.64 -8.12 2.56
CA ALA A 134 -3.79 -9.28 2.32
C ALA A 134 -2.29 -8.96 2.26
N THR A 135 -1.92 -7.72 1.98
CA THR A 135 -0.51 -7.29 1.88
C THR A 135 -0.07 -6.36 3.01
N GLY A 136 -0.93 -6.10 4.00
CA GLY A 136 -0.60 -5.28 5.16
C GLY A 136 -0.46 -3.79 4.86
N THR A 137 -1.34 -3.24 4.01
CA THR A 137 -1.39 -1.79 3.73
C THR A 137 -1.54 -1.00 5.02
N HIS A 138 -0.71 0.00 5.18
CA HIS A 138 -0.65 0.86 6.36
C HIS A 138 -0.51 2.34 5.98
N GLY A 139 -0.84 3.20 6.91
CA GLY A 139 -0.59 4.64 6.83
C GLY A 139 0.54 5.08 7.76
N GLN A 140 0.25 6.03 8.63
CA GLN A 140 1.16 6.62 9.62
C GLN A 140 0.42 6.88 10.93
N GLY A 141 1.17 6.97 12.04
CA GLY A 141 0.66 7.23 13.39
C GLY A 141 0.93 6.07 14.35
N LEU A 142 1.52 6.35 15.52
CA LEU A 142 1.91 5.33 16.50
C LEU A 142 0.73 4.71 17.25
N ALA A 143 -0.41 5.41 17.31
CA ALA A 143 -1.63 4.90 17.95
C ALA A 143 -2.38 3.86 17.10
N GLN A 144 -1.98 3.66 15.87
CA GLN A 144 -2.63 2.79 14.89
C GLN A 144 -1.59 1.92 14.16
N SER A 145 -2.05 0.88 13.46
CA SER A 145 -1.18 0.02 12.69
C SER A 145 -1.65 -0.10 11.23
N SER A 146 -1.86 -1.32 10.73
CA SER A 146 -2.30 -1.55 9.36
C SER A 146 -3.83 -1.49 9.23
N LEU A 147 -4.31 -1.32 8.00
CA LEU A 147 -5.74 -1.44 7.68
C LEU A 147 -6.33 -2.79 8.16
N ALA A 148 -5.54 -3.86 8.15
CA ALA A 148 -5.97 -5.18 8.59
C ALA A 148 -6.31 -5.22 10.09
N ASP A 149 -5.75 -4.33 10.90
CA ASP A 149 -6.06 -4.25 12.34
C ASP A 149 -7.46 -3.68 12.62
N GLU A 150 -8.12 -3.07 11.63
CA GLU A 150 -9.53 -2.66 11.73
C GLU A 150 -10.51 -3.79 11.43
N ALA A 151 -10.06 -4.93 10.89
CA ALA A 151 -10.95 -6.05 10.61
C ALA A 151 -11.48 -6.68 11.88
N LEU A 152 -12.81 -6.87 11.95
CA LEU A 152 -13.52 -7.59 13.00
C LEU A 152 -13.93 -8.98 12.55
N HIS A 153 -14.22 -9.13 11.26
CA HIS A 153 -14.64 -10.37 10.65
C HIS A 153 -14.12 -10.46 9.21
N ILE A 154 -13.68 -11.65 8.81
CA ILE A 154 -13.20 -11.94 7.46
C ILE A 154 -13.87 -13.22 6.98
N ARG A 155 -14.53 -13.16 5.82
CA ARG A 155 -15.17 -14.28 5.16
C ARG A 155 -14.34 -14.72 3.96
N MET A 156 -14.04 -16.02 3.87
CA MET A 156 -13.25 -16.61 2.79
C MET A 156 -13.93 -17.82 2.18
N VAL A 157 -13.77 -17.98 0.87
CA VAL A 157 -14.09 -19.22 0.14
C VAL A 157 -12.81 -20.03 0.02
N LEU A 158 -12.85 -21.31 0.45
CA LEU A 158 -11.74 -22.24 0.43
C LEU A 158 -11.63 -22.99 -0.91
N ALA A 159 -10.57 -23.79 -1.06
CA ALA A 159 -10.24 -24.47 -2.31
C ALA A 159 -11.32 -25.47 -2.82
N ASP A 160 -12.08 -26.05 -1.92
CA ASP A 160 -13.22 -26.94 -2.18
C ASP A 160 -14.54 -26.22 -2.46
N GLY A 161 -14.54 -24.88 -2.38
CA GLY A 161 -15.72 -24.03 -2.50
C GLY A 161 -16.53 -23.90 -1.20
N SER A 162 -16.07 -24.48 -0.08
CA SER A 162 -16.67 -24.22 1.23
C SER A 162 -16.34 -22.80 1.75
N VAL A 163 -17.06 -22.35 2.76
CA VAL A 163 -16.84 -21.03 3.37
C VAL A 163 -16.27 -21.17 4.76
N ARG A 164 -15.24 -20.38 5.05
CA ARG A 164 -14.68 -20.19 6.39
C ARG A 164 -14.88 -18.73 6.81
N GLU A 165 -15.37 -18.54 8.00
CA GLU A 165 -15.49 -17.25 8.65
C GLU A 165 -14.50 -17.17 9.81
N PHE A 166 -13.80 -16.04 9.88
CA PHE A 166 -12.86 -15.72 10.95
C PHE A 166 -13.40 -14.51 11.70
N GLN A 167 -13.50 -14.63 13.02
CA GLN A 167 -13.93 -13.53 13.88
C GLN A 167 -12.77 -13.06 14.74
N ARG A 168 -12.73 -11.77 15.05
CA ARG A 168 -11.77 -11.23 16.01
C ARG A 168 -11.94 -11.95 17.36
N GLY A 169 -10.86 -12.61 17.79
CA GLY A 169 -10.88 -13.49 18.97
C GLY A 169 -10.63 -14.96 18.64
N ASP A 170 -10.85 -15.39 17.40
CA ASP A 170 -10.42 -16.72 16.96
C ASP A 170 -8.90 -16.82 16.98
N ALA A 171 -8.38 -17.98 17.33
CA ALA A 171 -6.93 -18.20 17.44
C ALA A 171 -6.18 -18.02 16.13
N ASP A 172 -6.83 -18.30 15.00
CA ASP A 172 -6.29 -18.17 13.63
C ASP A 172 -6.70 -16.89 12.92
N PHE A 173 -7.52 -16.02 13.54
CA PHE A 173 -7.88 -14.72 12.97
C PHE A 173 -6.65 -13.86 12.59
N PRO A 174 -5.57 -13.79 13.42
CA PRO A 174 -4.39 -13.01 13.05
C PRO A 174 -3.67 -13.50 11.79
N ALA A 175 -3.82 -14.78 11.41
CA ALA A 175 -3.33 -15.29 10.12
C ALA A 175 -4.17 -14.77 8.94
N ALA A 176 -5.49 -14.68 9.11
CA ALA A 176 -6.41 -14.23 8.08
C ALA A 176 -6.26 -12.72 7.77
N MET A 177 -5.87 -11.90 8.74
CA MET A 177 -5.73 -10.43 8.61
C MET A 177 -4.75 -10.03 7.48
N VAL A 178 -3.58 -10.67 7.41
CA VAL A 178 -2.59 -10.46 6.33
C VAL A 178 -2.27 -11.83 5.73
N SER A 179 -3.19 -12.32 4.90
CA SER A 179 -3.21 -13.70 4.41
C SER A 179 -2.34 -13.95 3.17
N LEU A 180 -1.82 -12.91 2.51
CA LEU A 180 -1.08 -12.99 1.23
C LEU A 180 -1.89 -13.68 0.11
N GLY A 181 -3.20 -13.84 0.30
CA GLY A 181 -4.06 -14.63 -0.57
C GLY A 181 -3.67 -16.11 -0.61
N ALA A 182 -3.08 -16.64 0.46
CA ALA A 182 -2.55 -18.01 0.55
C ALA A 182 -3.41 -18.95 1.44
N LEU A 183 -4.48 -18.43 2.07
CA LEU A 183 -5.37 -19.19 2.95
C LEU A 183 -6.74 -19.48 2.32
N GLY A 184 -7.16 -18.65 1.37
CA GLY A 184 -8.47 -18.67 0.76
C GLY A 184 -8.73 -17.38 -0.01
N ILE A 185 -9.89 -17.29 -0.61
CA ILE A 185 -10.35 -16.11 -1.35
C ILE A 185 -11.28 -15.30 -0.47
N VAL A 186 -10.83 -14.14 -0.01
CA VAL A 186 -11.65 -13.21 0.78
C VAL A 186 -12.80 -12.70 -0.06
N THR A 187 -14.03 -12.78 0.46
CA THR A 187 -15.27 -12.31 -0.20
C THR A 187 -15.92 -11.15 0.53
N ALA A 188 -15.79 -11.08 1.87
CA ALA A 188 -16.30 -9.98 2.66
C ALA A 188 -15.39 -9.67 3.85
N ILE A 189 -15.39 -8.41 4.28
CA ILE A 189 -14.62 -7.91 5.41
C ILE A 189 -15.48 -6.94 6.20
N THR A 190 -15.62 -7.18 7.49
CA THR A 190 -16.23 -6.23 8.43
C THR A 190 -15.14 -5.40 9.07
N LEU A 191 -15.20 -4.09 8.91
CA LEU A 191 -14.26 -3.13 9.47
C LEU A 191 -14.90 -2.40 10.66
N ARG A 192 -14.15 -2.29 11.74
CA ARG A 192 -14.46 -1.38 12.83
C ARG A 192 -14.36 0.06 12.33
N THR A 193 -15.26 0.91 12.74
CA THR A 193 -15.27 2.33 12.40
C THR A 193 -15.42 3.18 13.66
N GLN A 194 -15.13 4.46 13.53
CA GLN A 194 -15.28 5.47 14.59
C GLN A 194 -15.96 6.73 14.02
N PRO A 195 -16.43 7.65 14.87
CA PRO A 195 -16.98 8.92 14.44
C PRO A 195 -15.99 9.68 13.55
N PHE A 196 -16.51 10.34 12.53
CA PHE A 196 -15.72 11.15 11.60
C PHE A 196 -15.06 12.33 12.34
N ARG A 197 -13.80 12.60 11.99
CA ARG A 197 -13.02 13.73 12.49
C ARG A 197 -12.26 14.37 11.33
N LEU A 198 -12.11 15.68 11.39
CA LEU A 198 -11.22 16.41 10.51
C LEU A 198 -9.85 16.60 11.16
N PHE A 199 -8.85 16.81 10.33
CA PHE A 199 -7.46 17.01 10.77
C PHE A 199 -6.90 18.28 10.14
N THR A 200 -6.05 18.99 10.86
CA THR A 200 -5.18 20.03 10.31
C THR A 200 -3.79 19.45 10.14
N CYS A 201 -3.27 19.52 8.92
CA CYS A 201 -1.95 19.04 8.56
C CYS A 201 -1.00 20.23 8.39
N HIS A 202 -0.04 20.34 9.29
CA HIS A 202 1.07 21.27 9.21
C HIS A 202 2.16 20.68 8.31
N LYS A 203 2.45 21.39 7.22
CA LYS A 203 3.49 21.02 6.28
C LYS A 203 4.65 21.98 6.38
N PHE A 204 5.86 21.45 6.46
CA PHE A 204 7.05 22.28 6.51
C PHE A 204 8.27 21.60 5.90
N ALA A 205 9.27 22.41 5.55
CA ALA A 205 10.59 21.95 5.17
C ALA A 205 11.54 22.07 6.35
N ALA A 206 12.38 21.07 6.58
CA ALA A 206 13.39 21.05 7.62
C ALA A 206 14.72 20.51 7.10
N SER A 207 15.84 20.85 7.79
CA SER A 207 17.12 20.16 7.59
C SER A 207 17.02 18.72 8.10
N ALA A 208 17.72 17.79 7.47
CA ALA A 208 17.84 16.41 7.93
C ALA A 208 19.01 16.20 8.90
N ASP A 209 19.62 17.27 9.45
CA ASP A 209 20.77 17.18 10.36
C ASP A 209 20.46 16.37 11.61
N SER A 210 19.29 16.58 12.22
CA SER A 210 18.81 15.92 13.44
C SER A 210 17.70 14.90 13.17
N LEU A 211 17.57 14.40 11.95
CA LEU A 211 16.48 13.50 11.54
C LEU A 211 16.33 12.28 12.48
N GLU A 212 17.44 11.73 12.97
CA GLU A 212 17.46 10.59 13.87
C GLU A 212 16.60 10.79 15.13
N GLN A 213 16.55 12.03 15.60
CA GLN A 213 15.76 12.41 16.78
C GLN A 213 14.42 13.03 16.39
N ASP A 214 14.42 13.90 15.40
CA ASP A 214 13.24 14.66 14.99
C ASP A 214 12.11 13.74 14.54
N LEU A 215 12.42 12.66 13.80
CA LEU A 215 11.42 11.71 13.35
C LEU A 215 10.66 11.06 14.51
N LEU A 216 11.36 10.68 15.57
CA LEU A 216 10.73 10.09 16.76
C LEU A 216 9.87 11.14 17.48
N THR A 217 10.42 12.34 17.66
CA THR A 217 9.72 13.47 18.31
C THR A 217 8.43 13.82 17.57
N TRP A 218 8.45 13.93 16.24
CA TRP A 218 7.23 14.22 15.46
C TRP A 218 6.17 13.14 15.64
N ASN A 219 6.56 11.86 15.61
CA ASN A 219 5.63 10.75 15.79
C ASN A 219 5.10 10.61 17.22
N GLU A 220 5.82 11.10 18.23
CA GLU A 220 5.38 11.13 19.63
C GLU A 220 4.44 12.31 19.93
N GLN A 221 4.66 13.45 19.27
CA GLN A 221 3.94 14.69 19.53
C GLN A 221 2.67 14.85 18.70
N HIS A 222 2.57 14.19 17.55
CA HIS A 222 1.46 14.33 16.62
C HIS A 222 0.73 13.01 16.41
N GLU A 223 -0.59 13.10 16.22
CA GLU A 223 -1.42 11.90 15.96
C GLU A 223 -0.97 11.18 14.68
N LEU A 224 -0.62 11.94 13.65
CA LEU A 224 -0.13 11.43 12.38
C LEU A 224 1.12 12.17 11.94
N SER A 225 2.17 11.45 11.60
CA SER A 225 3.40 12.05 11.07
C SER A 225 3.95 11.25 9.90
N LYS A 226 4.37 11.97 8.85
CA LYS A 226 5.02 11.43 7.67
C LYS A 226 6.13 12.35 7.23
N ALA A 227 7.25 11.80 6.79
CA ALA A 227 8.35 12.60 6.27
C ALA A 227 8.86 12.06 4.93
N TRP A 228 9.28 12.96 4.06
CA TRP A 228 10.02 12.69 2.85
C TRP A 228 11.43 13.23 3.00
N TRP A 229 12.39 12.35 2.94
CA TRP A 229 13.79 12.69 3.15
C TRP A 229 14.55 12.71 1.83
N PHE A 230 14.94 13.90 1.38
CA PHE A 230 15.81 14.13 0.24
C PHE A 230 17.26 14.06 0.74
N VAL A 231 17.82 12.87 0.69
CA VAL A 231 19.16 12.57 1.24
C VAL A 231 20.27 13.36 0.51
N ASP A 232 20.09 13.59 -0.78
CA ASP A 232 21.01 14.31 -1.64
C ASP A 232 21.05 15.83 -1.37
N ASP A 233 20.02 16.38 -0.79
CA ASP A 233 19.81 17.82 -0.56
C ASP A 233 19.75 18.17 0.93
N ASN A 234 19.95 17.19 1.81
CA ASN A 234 19.82 17.32 3.26
C ASN A 234 18.50 17.98 3.69
N LEU A 235 17.42 17.70 2.97
CA LEU A 235 16.12 18.34 3.10
C LEU A 235 15.07 17.32 3.51
N MET A 236 14.15 17.75 4.35
CA MET A 236 12.95 17.03 4.74
C MET A 236 11.71 17.81 4.29
N HIS A 237 10.72 17.10 3.75
CA HIS A 237 9.33 17.56 3.77
C HIS A 237 8.61 16.79 4.86
N VAL A 238 7.95 17.48 5.76
CA VAL A 238 7.28 16.90 6.93
C VAL A 238 5.80 17.24 6.89
N TRP A 239 4.97 16.28 7.21
CA TRP A 239 3.52 16.41 7.38
C TRP A 239 3.16 15.90 8.78
N ASN A 240 2.85 16.80 9.69
CA ASN A 240 2.33 16.50 11.01
C ASN A 240 0.86 16.88 11.07
N ALA A 241 -0.01 15.97 11.47
CA ALA A 241 -1.42 16.24 11.52
C ALA A 241 -2.04 15.80 12.85
N ASP A 242 -2.89 16.68 13.35
CA ASP A 242 -3.68 16.50 14.55
C ASP A 242 -5.15 16.82 14.29
N VAL A 243 -6.04 16.49 15.21
CA VAL A 243 -7.47 16.80 15.10
C VAL A 243 -7.65 18.30 14.87
N ALA A 244 -8.40 18.65 13.83
CA ALA A 244 -8.66 20.04 13.47
C ALA A 244 -9.38 20.80 14.58
N SER A 245 -9.07 22.10 14.72
CA SER A 245 -9.81 22.98 15.60
C SER A 245 -11.28 23.11 15.17
N ALA A 246 -12.13 23.63 16.05
CA ALA A 246 -13.53 23.90 15.70
C ALA A 246 -13.64 24.94 14.57
N GLU A 247 -12.74 25.91 14.53
CA GLU A 247 -12.67 26.94 13.49
C GLU A 247 -12.27 26.34 12.14
N ASP A 248 -11.19 25.55 12.09
CA ASP A 248 -10.75 24.88 10.87
C ASP A 248 -11.79 23.89 10.35
N SER A 249 -12.45 23.17 11.26
CA SER A 249 -13.52 22.24 10.92
C SER A 249 -14.72 22.99 10.30
N GLN A 250 -15.13 24.12 10.88
CA GLN A 250 -16.23 24.93 10.34
C GLN A 250 -15.86 25.48 8.96
N ALA A 251 -14.65 26.00 8.80
CA ALA A 251 -14.17 26.51 7.50
C ALA A 251 -14.20 25.44 6.42
N TRP A 252 -13.79 24.19 6.77
CA TRP A 252 -13.86 23.06 5.84
C TRP A 252 -15.30 22.73 5.44
N TYR A 253 -16.24 22.64 6.39
CA TYR A 253 -17.65 22.36 6.09
C TYR A 253 -18.28 23.47 5.24
N ASP A 254 -17.95 24.73 5.48
CA ASP A 254 -18.46 25.86 4.69
C ASP A 254 -17.94 25.78 3.25
N HIS A 255 -16.67 25.47 3.06
CA HIS A 255 -16.09 25.25 1.73
C HIS A 255 -16.72 24.05 1.00
N GLN A 256 -16.93 22.92 1.68
CA GLN A 256 -17.59 21.75 1.09
C GLN A 256 -19.03 22.10 0.65
N ARG A 257 -19.74 22.89 1.43
CA ARG A 257 -21.08 23.38 1.06
C ARG A 257 -21.05 24.22 -0.22
N GLU A 258 -20.11 25.13 -0.33
CA GLU A 258 -19.92 25.94 -1.54
C GLU A 258 -19.60 25.07 -2.77
N VAL A 259 -18.74 24.07 -2.62
CA VAL A 259 -18.39 23.13 -3.70
C VAL A 259 -19.61 22.31 -4.14
N ILE A 260 -20.44 21.84 -3.20
CA ILE A 260 -21.66 21.08 -3.50
C ILE A 260 -22.70 21.98 -4.21
N GLU A 261 -22.84 23.23 -3.79
CA GLU A 261 -23.85 24.15 -4.32
C GLU A 261 -23.47 24.72 -5.70
N HIS A 262 -22.20 24.89 -5.99
CA HIS A 262 -21.72 25.63 -7.16
C HIS A 262 -20.74 24.85 -8.07
N GLY A 263 -20.29 23.69 -7.63
CA GLY A 263 -19.27 22.92 -8.35
C GLY A 263 -19.85 21.74 -9.10
N ASP A 264 -19.25 21.40 -10.24
CA ASP A 264 -19.27 20.03 -10.72
C ASP A 264 -18.89 19.13 -9.54
N GLN A 265 -19.66 18.07 -9.30
CA GLN A 265 -19.33 17.09 -8.26
C GLN A 265 -17.88 16.65 -8.51
N ALA A 266 -16.99 17.27 -7.79
CA ALA A 266 -15.57 17.06 -7.95
C ALA A 266 -15.33 15.56 -7.86
N ASP A 267 -14.93 14.99 -8.97
CA ASP A 267 -14.57 13.59 -9.08
C ASP A 267 -13.34 13.42 -8.18
N SER A 268 -13.59 13.15 -6.96
CA SER A 268 -12.79 12.88 -5.78
C SER A 268 -11.45 13.63 -5.64
N SER A 269 -11.14 14.02 -4.43
CA SER A 269 -9.84 14.50 -3.93
C SER A 269 -8.61 13.71 -4.44
N LEU A 270 -8.79 12.47 -4.87
CA LEU A 270 -7.73 11.64 -5.44
C LEU A 270 -7.29 12.13 -6.83
N ASN A 271 -8.22 12.55 -7.70
CA ASN A 271 -7.88 13.10 -9.01
C ASN A 271 -7.09 14.40 -8.89
N ASP A 272 -7.55 15.30 -8.03
CA ASP A 272 -6.85 16.55 -7.75
C ASP A 272 -5.46 16.28 -7.19
N THR A 273 -5.33 15.27 -6.35
CA THR A 273 -4.06 14.85 -5.77
C THR A 273 -3.10 14.28 -6.82
N ILE A 274 -3.60 13.50 -7.79
CA ILE A 274 -2.79 12.99 -8.89
C ILE A 274 -2.30 14.15 -9.76
N ASP A 275 -3.19 15.06 -10.12
CA ASP A 275 -2.85 16.20 -10.96
C ASP A 275 -1.82 17.11 -10.27
N GLN A 276 -2.00 17.42 -8.98
CA GLN A 276 -1.00 18.13 -8.17
C GLN A 276 0.34 17.36 -8.09
N THR A 277 0.30 16.03 -7.93
CA THR A 277 1.53 15.23 -7.92
C THR A 277 2.27 15.32 -9.25
N LEU A 278 1.56 15.28 -10.38
CA LEU A 278 2.13 15.44 -11.71
C LEU A 278 2.72 16.83 -11.94
N GLU A 279 2.07 17.86 -11.47
CA GLU A 279 2.58 19.25 -11.51
C GLU A 279 3.86 19.41 -10.69
N HIS A 280 3.95 18.71 -9.55
CA HIS A 280 5.12 18.76 -8.67
C HIS A 280 6.30 17.89 -9.14
N MET A 281 6.11 17.07 -10.17
CA MET A 281 7.17 16.24 -10.72
C MET A 281 7.83 16.95 -11.91
N HIS A 282 9.13 17.08 -11.87
CA HIS A 282 9.92 17.55 -13.00
C HIS A 282 10.75 16.41 -13.59
N ARG A 283 11.31 16.65 -14.78
CA ARG A 283 12.23 15.71 -15.40
C ARG A 283 13.67 16.15 -15.17
N ASP A 284 14.48 15.19 -14.78
CA ASP A 284 15.92 15.35 -14.75
C ASP A 284 16.50 14.94 -16.11
N THR A 285 17.31 15.82 -16.71
CA THR A 285 17.85 15.63 -18.05
C THR A 285 19.24 15.03 -18.07
N GLN A 286 19.92 14.96 -16.94
CA GLN A 286 21.29 14.45 -16.86
C GLN A 286 21.44 13.47 -15.70
N ILE A 287 21.39 12.19 -16.01
CA ILE A 287 21.62 11.17 -15.03
C ILE A 287 22.99 10.58 -15.25
N HIS A 288 23.93 10.89 -14.36
CA HIS A 288 25.30 10.35 -14.32
C HIS A 288 26.08 10.51 -15.62
N GLY A 289 25.81 11.57 -16.36
CA GLY A 289 26.53 11.86 -17.62
C GLY A 289 26.30 10.81 -18.71
N LYS A 290 25.31 9.92 -18.58
CA LYS A 290 25.08 8.83 -19.53
C LYS A 290 23.86 9.07 -20.40
N GLY A 291 24.08 9.57 -21.59
CA GLY A 291 23.16 9.33 -22.72
C GLY A 291 21.90 10.16 -22.78
N GLY A 292 21.75 11.24 -22.01
CA GLY A 292 20.62 12.16 -22.13
C GLY A 292 19.25 11.56 -21.80
N LYS A 293 19.18 10.47 -21.01
CA LYS A 293 17.92 9.89 -20.55
C LYS A 293 17.24 10.81 -19.56
N GLN A 294 15.93 10.94 -19.71
CA GLN A 294 15.10 11.73 -18.81
C GLN A 294 14.39 10.84 -17.82
N PHE A 295 14.57 11.11 -16.53
CA PHE A 295 13.79 10.50 -15.45
C PHE A 295 12.97 11.56 -14.72
N ARG A 296 11.88 11.13 -14.08
CA ARG A 296 11.13 11.99 -13.20
C ARG A 296 11.80 12.08 -11.84
N THR A 297 11.69 13.23 -11.22
CA THR A 297 12.09 13.48 -9.83
C THR A 297 11.07 14.39 -9.16
N VAL A 298 11.05 14.42 -7.84
CA VAL A 298 10.10 15.22 -7.07
C VAL A 298 10.67 16.61 -6.81
N THR A 299 9.84 17.64 -7.00
CA THR A 299 10.20 19.03 -6.69
C THR A 299 10.46 19.23 -5.20
N ARG A 300 11.52 19.96 -4.88
CA ARG A 300 11.94 20.26 -3.51
C ARG A 300 11.40 21.63 -3.09
N PHE A 301 10.22 21.61 -2.49
CA PHE A 301 9.62 22.83 -1.93
C PHE A 301 10.26 23.20 -0.59
N ARG A 302 10.24 24.49 -0.27
CA ARG A 302 10.68 24.99 1.04
C ARG A 302 9.55 25.68 1.80
N ASP A 303 8.57 26.18 1.07
CA ASP A 303 7.41 26.84 1.62
C ASP A 303 6.16 26.00 1.42
N PHE A 304 5.39 25.83 2.45
CA PHE A 304 4.16 25.07 2.46
C PHE A 304 3.05 25.85 3.15
N THR A 305 1.81 25.51 2.81
CA THR A 305 0.62 25.98 3.51
C THR A 305 -0.01 24.83 4.27
N ASP A 306 -0.47 25.08 5.48
CA ASP A 306 -1.26 24.15 6.26
C ASP A 306 -2.57 23.85 5.56
N ILE A 307 -3.03 22.61 5.68
CA ILE A 307 -4.27 22.15 5.04
C ILE A 307 -5.12 21.44 6.07
N SER A 308 -6.39 21.84 6.19
CA SER A 308 -7.39 21.12 6.96
C SER A 308 -8.27 20.28 6.04
N GLY A 309 -8.66 19.09 6.48
CA GLY A 309 -9.47 18.17 5.70
C GLY A 309 -9.69 16.82 6.36
N ASP A 310 -10.39 15.93 5.66
CA ASP A 310 -10.47 14.55 6.11
C ASP A 310 -9.11 13.84 5.93
N ILE A 311 -8.92 12.77 6.69
CA ILE A 311 -7.66 12.01 6.71
C ILE A 311 -7.29 11.45 5.32
N TYR A 312 -8.28 11.18 4.48
CA TYR A 312 -8.08 10.63 3.15
C TYR A 312 -7.61 11.70 2.17
N GLN A 313 -8.21 12.90 2.22
CA GLN A 313 -7.76 14.07 1.46
C GLN A 313 -6.32 14.46 1.80
N LEU A 314 -5.96 14.38 3.08
CA LEU A 314 -4.63 14.78 3.54
C LEU A 314 -3.52 13.79 3.15
N PHE A 315 -3.78 12.49 3.15
CA PHE A 315 -2.74 11.47 3.04
C PHE A 315 -2.83 10.56 1.81
N CYS A 316 -4.00 10.40 1.18
CA CYS A 316 -4.08 9.68 -0.08
C CYS A 316 -3.44 10.47 -1.22
N ARG A 317 -2.64 9.77 -2.01
CA ARG A 317 -2.00 10.30 -3.22
C ARG A 317 -2.22 9.31 -4.33
N GLY A 318 -2.39 9.80 -5.54
CA GLY A 318 -2.37 8.95 -6.72
C GLY A 318 -0.96 8.43 -7.02
N ILE A 319 -0.88 7.29 -7.70
CA ILE A 319 0.35 6.87 -8.34
C ILE A 319 0.38 7.46 -9.74
N ALA A 320 1.22 8.48 -9.93
CA ALA A 320 1.23 9.24 -11.17
C ALA A 320 1.82 8.46 -12.37
N VAL A 321 2.84 7.64 -12.14
CA VAL A 321 3.55 6.92 -13.21
C VAL A 321 4.02 5.55 -12.73
N PRO A 322 4.17 4.56 -13.63
CA PRO A 322 4.76 3.26 -13.31
C PRO A 322 6.15 3.41 -12.69
N GLN A 323 6.41 2.61 -11.66
CA GLN A 323 7.64 2.70 -10.88
C GLN A 323 7.94 1.37 -10.17
N ILE A 324 9.20 1.16 -9.81
CA ILE A 324 9.59 0.12 -8.86
C ILE A 324 9.68 0.76 -7.48
N ASN A 325 8.95 0.21 -6.51
CA ASN A 325 9.01 0.69 -5.15
C ASN A 325 9.28 -0.46 -4.17
N VAL A 326 10.13 -0.17 -3.20
CA VAL A 326 10.45 -1.01 -2.04
C VAL A 326 9.97 -0.28 -0.81
N GLU A 327 9.49 -1.00 0.15
CA GLU A 327 9.18 -0.46 1.48
C GLU A 327 9.48 -1.53 2.53
N ILE A 328 10.28 -1.18 3.53
CA ILE A 328 10.75 -2.13 4.55
C ILE A 328 10.50 -1.50 5.92
N GLY A 329 9.78 -2.23 6.75
CA GLY A 329 9.54 -1.87 8.15
C GLY A 329 10.65 -2.39 9.05
N VAL A 330 11.17 -1.53 9.91
CA VAL A 330 12.16 -1.88 10.92
C VAL A 330 11.64 -1.52 12.31
N PRO A 331 12.09 -2.17 13.39
CA PRO A 331 11.71 -1.77 14.73
C PRO A 331 11.95 -0.28 14.96
N LEU A 332 10.96 0.45 15.48
CA LEU A 332 11.04 1.91 15.66
C LEU A 332 12.29 2.31 16.45
N ALA A 333 12.65 1.52 17.47
CA ALA A 333 13.83 1.79 18.30
C ALA A 333 15.17 1.74 17.53
N LYS A 334 15.23 1.06 16.37
CA LYS A 334 16.43 0.99 15.52
C LYS A 334 16.52 2.13 14.50
N THR A 335 15.46 2.90 14.35
CA THR A 335 15.36 3.93 13.29
C THR A 335 16.52 4.93 13.31
N PRO A 336 16.95 5.50 14.46
CA PRO A 336 18.08 6.44 14.49
C PRO A 336 19.37 5.85 13.92
N GLU A 337 19.72 4.65 14.33
CA GLU A 337 20.93 3.96 13.85
C GLU A 337 20.88 3.69 12.34
N ILE A 338 19.71 3.27 11.85
CA ILE A 338 19.49 2.98 10.42
C ILE A 338 19.60 4.27 9.59
N ILE A 339 19.03 5.38 10.05
CA ILE A 339 19.16 6.68 9.37
C ILE A 339 20.64 7.07 9.26
N SER A 340 21.40 6.95 10.36
CA SER A 340 22.84 7.22 10.35
C SER A 340 23.60 6.32 9.37
N LYS A 341 23.27 5.03 9.28
CA LYS A 341 23.87 4.10 8.31
C LYS A 341 23.55 4.49 6.86
N ILE A 342 22.30 4.90 6.57
CA ILE A 342 21.90 5.36 5.24
C ILE A 342 22.65 6.66 4.88
N LYS A 343 22.74 7.63 5.81
CA LYS A 343 23.51 8.86 5.62
C LYS A 343 24.98 8.56 5.26
N ALA A 344 25.61 7.67 6.02
CA ALA A 344 27.02 7.27 5.80
C ALA A 344 27.20 6.57 4.43
N TRP A 345 26.30 5.64 4.09
CA TRP A 345 26.35 4.95 2.79
C TRP A 345 26.16 5.94 1.64
N TYR A 346 25.16 6.84 1.74
CA TYR A 346 24.90 7.85 0.72
C TYR A 346 26.09 8.81 0.53
N ALA A 347 26.72 9.26 1.60
CA ALA A 347 27.88 10.16 1.56
C ALA A 347 29.06 9.57 0.74
N GLN A 348 29.21 8.23 0.76
CA GLN A 348 30.26 7.52 0.04
C GLN A 348 29.90 7.25 -1.42
N ASN A 349 28.64 6.93 -1.71
CA ASN A 349 28.22 6.39 -3.01
C ASN A 349 27.53 7.43 -3.92
N ARG A 350 26.84 8.41 -3.34
CA ARG A 350 26.13 9.52 -4.01
C ARG A 350 25.37 9.13 -5.28
N PRO A 351 24.49 8.11 -5.23
CA PRO A 351 23.67 7.75 -6.38
C PRO A 351 22.68 8.88 -6.71
N HIS A 352 22.23 8.93 -7.96
CA HIS A 352 21.12 9.82 -8.31
C HIS A 352 19.81 9.38 -7.64
N MET A 353 19.12 10.32 -7.00
CA MET A 353 17.88 10.08 -6.29
C MET A 353 16.67 10.49 -7.13
N HIS A 354 15.81 9.53 -7.45
CA HIS A 354 14.58 9.78 -8.20
C HIS A 354 13.45 10.29 -7.32
N TYR A 355 13.44 9.87 -6.07
CA TYR A 355 12.38 10.12 -5.12
C TYR A 355 12.96 10.25 -3.71
N PRO A 356 12.38 11.06 -2.84
CA PRO A 356 12.79 11.08 -1.43
C PRO A 356 12.55 9.71 -0.77
N ILE A 357 13.33 9.41 0.25
CA ILE A 357 13.02 8.29 1.14
C ILE A 357 11.75 8.64 1.91
N ILE A 358 10.73 7.80 1.80
CA ILE A 358 9.47 7.98 2.53
C ILE A 358 9.62 7.35 3.91
N LEU A 359 9.36 8.11 4.96
CA LEU A 359 9.40 7.66 6.34
C LEU A 359 8.00 7.74 6.95
N ARG A 360 7.50 6.60 7.44
CA ARG A 360 6.21 6.49 8.13
C ARG A 360 6.34 5.54 9.30
N CYS A 361 5.84 5.95 10.47
CA CYS A 361 5.85 5.11 11.65
C CYS A 361 4.43 4.65 12.00
N THR A 362 4.30 3.42 12.48
CA THR A 362 3.03 2.85 12.96
C THR A 362 3.22 2.16 14.30
N GLY A 363 2.14 2.00 15.04
CA GLY A 363 2.07 1.10 16.18
C GLY A 363 2.16 -0.38 15.76
N ALA A 364 2.14 -1.25 16.77
CA ALA A 364 2.22 -2.70 16.57
C ALA A 364 0.93 -3.26 16.00
N SER A 365 1.05 -4.24 15.08
CA SER A 365 -0.05 -5.02 14.50
C SER A 365 -0.22 -6.37 15.20
N GLN A 366 -1.45 -6.87 15.26
CA GLN A 366 -1.75 -8.23 15.71
C GLN A 366 -1.62 -9.27 14.58
N ALA A 367 -1.67 -8.85 13.32
CA ALA A 367 -1.59 -9.76 12.18
C ALA A 367 -0.22 -10.47 12.13
N TRP A 368 -0.23 -11.80 12.02
CA TRP A 368 1.01 -12.60 12.07
C TRP A 368 2.02 -12.25 10.99
N MET A 369 1.52 -11.95 9.80
CA MET A 369 2.36 -11.63 8.65
C MET A 369 2.50 -10.12 8.40
N SER A 370 2.05 -9.26 9.33
CA SER A 370 2.28 -7.82 9.21
C SER A 370 3.76 -7.49 9.40
N PRO A 371 4.36 -6.60 8.61
CA PRO A 371 5.70 -6.08 8.90
C PRO A 371 5.81 -5.43 10.29
N ALA A 372 4.71 -4.89 10.82
CA ALA A 372 4.62 -4.31 12.17
C ALA A 372 4.17 -5.31 13.24
N HIS A 373 4.23 -6.63 12.99
CA HIS A 373 3.77 -7.63 13.94
C HIS A 373 4.46 -7.48 15.30
N GLN A 374 3.64 -7.22 16.32
CA GLN A 374 4.00 -7.10 17.75
C GLN A 374 5.05 -6.04 18.09
N GLN A 375 5.34 -5.08 17.19
CA GLN A 375 6.31 -4.02 17.48
C GLN A 375 5.96 -2.72 16.72
N PRO A 376 6.11 -1.55 17.36
CA PRO A 376 6.09 -0.28 16.64
C PRO A 376 7.18 -0.28 15.56
N THR A 377 6.83 0.22 14.38
CA THR A 377 7.65 0.04 13.19
C THR A 377 7.78 1.35 12.44
N CYS A 378 9.00 1.68 12.00
CA CYS A 378 9.25 2.70 11.00
C CYS A 378 9.45 2.05 9.63
N PHE A 379 8.69 2.51 8.64
CA PHE A 379 8.77 2.07 7.27
C PHE A 379 9.62 3.04 6.45
N PHE A 380 10.57 2.48 5.72
CA PHE A 380 11.43 3.18 4.78
C PHE A 380 10.99 2.82 3.35
N GLY A 381 10.44 3.79 2.63
CA GLY A 381 9.99 3.63 1.24
C GLY A 381 10.98 4.20 0.25
N PHE A 382 11.24 3.47 -0.83
CA PHE A 382 12.18 3.84 -1.90
C PHE A 382 11.52 3.66 -3.26
N VAL A 383 11.78 4.56 -4.19
CA VAL A 383 11.16 4.54 -5.53
C VAL A 383 12.22 4.74 -6.60
N VAL A 384 12.12 3.95 -7.68
CA VAL A 384 12.91 4.11 -8.91
C VAL A 384 11.96 4.26 -10.09
N TYR A 385 12.08 5.36 -10.82
CA TYR A 385 11.30 5.63 -12.02
C TYR A 385 11.91 5.04 -13.27
N TYR A 386 11.07 4.76 -14.25
CA TYR A 386 11.51 4.49 -15.62
C TYR A 386 11.89 5.80 -16.33
N ALA A 387 12.89 5.71 -17.21
CA ALA A 387 13.19 6.74 -18.19
C ALA A 387 12.09 6.79 -19.27
N ASP A 388 12.14 7.81 -20.13
CA ASP A 388 11.22 7.97 -21.24
C ASP A 388 11.29 6.83 -22.27
N ASP A 389 12.44 6.18 -22.37
CA ASP A 389 12.65 5.00 -23.22
C ASP A 389 12.21 3.66 -22.57
N GLY A 390 11.61 3.72 -21.38
CA GLY A 390 11.18 2.56 -20.61
C GLY A 390 12.29 1.82 -19.86
N SER A 391 13.54 2.29 -19.91
CA SER A 391 14.64 1.67 -19.17
C SER A 391 14.64 2.08 -17.70
N LEU A 392 15.12 1.19 -16.81
CA LEU A 392 15.33 1.51 -15.40
C LEU A 392 16.70 2.15 -15.17
N SER A 393 16.77 3.05 -14.20
CA SER A 393 18.02 3.62 -13.73
C SER A 393 18.86 2.57 -13.03
N GLN A 394 20.08 2.34 -13.51
CA GLN A 394 21.00 1.40 -12.87
C GLN A 394 21.44 1.89 -11.49
N ASP A 395 21.67 3.18 -11.34
CA ASP A 395 21.99 3.79 -10.04
C ASP A 395 20.82 3.70 -9.06
N GLY A 396 19.59 3.97 -9.53
CA GLY A 396 18.38 3.81 -8.72
C GLY A 396 18.20 2.37 -8.25
N LEU A 397 18.39 1.39 -9.12
CA LEU A 397 18.34 -0.03 -8.78
C LEU A 397 19.46 -0.44 -7.81
N HIS A 398 20.67 0.09 -8.01
CA HIS A 398 21.79 -0.14 -7.09
C HIS A 398 21.49 0.41 -5.71
N PHE A 399 21.05 1.67 -5.63
CA PHE A 399 20.64 2.27 -4.35
C PHE A 399 19.56 1.44 -3.64
N LEU A 400 18.50 1.12 -4.35
CA LEU A 400 17.39 0.31 -3.83
C LEU A 400 17.89 -1.06 -3.30
N THR A 401 18.80 -1.70 -4.03
CA THR A 401 19.39 -2.99 -3.65
C THR A 401 20.23 -2.88 -2.37
N GLU A 402 21.06 -1.86 -2.25
CA GLU A 402 21.95 -1.69 -1.10
C GLU A 402 21.21 -1.28 0.16
N VAL A 403 20.20 -0.41 0.04
CA VAL A 403 19.36 -0.07 1.21
C VAL A 403 18.48 -1.24 1.64
N GLU A 404 17.98 -2.05 0.72
CA GLU A 404 17.25 -3.29 1.08
C GLU A 404 18.17 -4.24 1.86
N LYS A 405 19.42 -4.46 1.41
CA LYS A 405 20.39 -5.28 2.14
C LYS A 405 20.64 -4.76 3.55
N LEU A 406 20.83 -3.45 3.67
CA LEU A 406 21.06 -2.80 4.96
C LEU A 406 19.86 -3.02 5.90
N LEU A 407 18.66 -2.76 5.43
CA LEU A 407 17.44 -2.88 6.24
C LEU A 407 17.14 -4.35 6.60
N ALA A 408 17.34 -5.28 5.67
CA ALA A 408 17.17 -6.70 5.93
C ALA A 408 18.15 -7.22 7.01
N ALA A 409 19.41 -6.74 6.99
CA ALA A 409 20.42 -7.08 8.02
C ALA A 409 20.03 -6.58 9.42
N GLU A 410 19.23 -5.51 9.52
CA GLU A 410 18.70 -4.98 10.78
C GLU A 410 17.42 -5.67 11.26
N GLY A 411 17.02 -6.75 10.61
CA GLY A 411 15.79 -7.48 10.90
C GLY A 411 14.55 -6.85 10.28
N GLY A 412 14.74 -6.06 9.25
CA GLY A 412 13.66 -5.41 8.49
C GLY A 412 12.71 -6.43 7.86
N ARG A 413 11.44 -6.08 7.79
CA ARG A 413 10.36 -6.87 7.19
C ARG A 413 9.81 -6.14 5.97
N PRO A 414 9.85 -6.71 4.76
CA PRO A 414 9.36 -6.04 3.57
C PRO A 414 7.85 -5.93 3.59
N HIS A 415 7.30 -4.83 3.04
CA HIS A 415 5.88 -4.71 2.76
C HIS A 415 5.53 -5.65 1.61
N TRP A 416 4.59 -6.57 1.85
CA TRP A 416 4.25 -7.66 0.91
C TRP A 416 3.76 -7.18 -0.47
N GLY A 417 3.14 -6.03 -0.54
CA GLY A 417 2.67 -5.41 -1.78
C GLY A 417 3.74 -4.62 -2.54
N LYS A 418 5.02 -4.72 -2.16
CA LYS A 418 6.13 -3.98 -2.76
C LYS A 418 7.14 -4.92 -3.43
N TYR A 419 8.14 -4.35 -4.07
CA TYR A 419 9.25 -5.10 -4.61
C TYR A 419 10.26 -5.42 -3.50
N TYR A 420 10.76 -6.64 -3.47
CA TYR A 420 11.86 -7.09 -2.60
C TYR A 420 12.44 -8.40 -3.14
N ASP A 421 13.67 -8.70 -2.78
CA ASP A 421 14.31 -9.98 -3.08
C ASP A 421 14.10 -10.95 -1.92
N PRO A 422 13.26 -11.99 -2.08
CA PRO A 422 12.91 -12.90 -0.98
C PRO A 422 14.09 -13.67 -0.42
N GLN A 423 15.20 -13.79 -1.16
CA GLN A 423 16.40 -14.50 -0.71
C GLN A 423 17.22 -13.72 0.32
N ARG A 424 16.93 -12.44 0.52
CA ARG A 424 17.61 -11.58 1.50
C ARG A 424 17.10 -11.74 2.93
N TYR A 425 15.97 -12.42 3.11
CA TYR A 425 15.27 -12.45 4.40
C TYR A 425 15.35 -13.82 5.05
N GLN A 426 15.60 -13.83 6.35
CA GLN A 426 15.52 -15.01 7.21
C GLN A 426 14.09 -15.08 7.79
N TRP A 427 13.12 -15.52 6.99
CA TRP A 427 11.68 -15.42 7.26
C TRP A 427 11.27 -15.87 8.66
N ARG A 428 11.72 -17.06 9.11
CA ARG A 428 11.43 -17.58 10.46
C ARG A 428 12.02 -16.72 11.58
N ALA A 429 13.14 -16.05 11.31
CA ALA A 429 13.78 -15.18 12.29
C ALA A 429 13.06 -13.85 12.45
N ILE A 430 12.52 -13.29 11.34
CA ILE A 430 11.86 -11.98 11.35
C ILE A 430 10.35 -12.07 11.60
N TYR A 431 9.70 -13.22 11.34
CA TYR A 431 8.28 -13.45 11.60
C TYR A 431 8.09 -14.57 12.63
N PRO A 432 7.86 -14.25 13.92
CA PRO A 432 7.72 -15.25 14.98
C PRO A 432 6.60 -16.26 14.76
N GLN A 433 5.53 -15.87 14.05
CA GLN A 433 4.38 -16.71 13.74
C GLN A 433 4.46 -17.40 12.36
N TRP A 434 5.64 -17.44 11.75
CA TRP A 434 5.84 -18.03 10.43
C TRP A 434 5.35 -19.47 10.33
N ASP A 435 5.78 -20.33 11.26
CA ASP A 435 5.39 -21.74 11.24
C ASP A 435 3.93 -21.95 11.64
N ALA A 436 3.37 -21.10 12.53
CA ALA A 436 1.94 -21.10 12.83
C ALA A 436 1.10 -20.72 11.62
N PHE A 437 1.52 -19.70 10.86
CA PHE A 437 0.86 -19.32 9.60
C PHE A 437 0.89 -20.46 8.57
N ARG A 438 2.04 -21.15 8.43
CA ARG A 438 2.17 -22.31 7.54
C ARG A 438 1.23 -23.44 7.96
N ALA A 439 1.08 -23.70 9.26
CA ALA A 439 0.16 -24.72 9.77
C ALA A 439 -1.30 -24.39 9.45
N VAL A 440 -1.72 -23.13 9.61
CA VAL A 440 -3.07 -22.68 9.21
C VAL A 440 -3.26 -22.81 7.69
N ARG A 441 -2.25 -22.43 6.89
CA ARG A 441 -2.28 -22.60 5.43
C ARG A 441 -2.46 -24.06 5.04
N GLU A 442 -1.70 -24.97 5.62
CA GLU A 442 -1.78 -26.42 5.36
C GLU A 442 -3.16 -27.00 5.72
N GLN A 443 -3.77 -26.49 6.80
CA GLN A 443 -5.11 -26.90 7.20
C GLN A 443 -6.21 -26.40 6.24
N LEU A 444 -6.11 -25.14 5.75
CA LEU A 444 -7.14 -24.51 4.94
C LEU A 444 -6.98 -24.78 3.43
N ASP A 445 -5.75 -24.99 2.98
CA ASP A 445 -5.38 -25.25 1.59
C ASP A 445 -4.35 -26.40 1.48
N PRO A 446 -4.72 -27.63 1.87
CA PRO A 446 -3.80 -28.77 1.86
C PRO A 446 -3.32 -29.18 0.46
N THR A 447 -3.97 -28.68 -0.58
CA THR A 447 -3.57 -28.91 -1.98
C THR A 447 -2.73 -27.75 -2.54
N HIS A 448 -2.44 -26.73 -1.74
CA HIS A 448 -1.70 -25.52 -2.12
C HIS A 448 -2.26 -24.85 -3.37
N ARG A 449 -3.57 -24.84 -3.47
CA ARG A 449 -4.29 -24.26 -4.62
C ARG A 449 -4.16 -22.75 -4.67
N PHE A 450 -4.16 -22.09 -3.51
CA PHE A 450 -3.97 -20.64 -3.41
C PHE A 450 -2.50 -20.25 -3.38
N SER A 451 -1.72 -20.82 -4.29
CA SER A 451 -0.29 -20.63 -4.41
C SER A 451 0.11 -20.21 -5.84
N ASN A 452 1.36 -19.94 -6.03
CA ASN A 452 2.08 -19.86 -7.30
C ASN A 452 3.56 -20.19 -7.02
N ASP A 453 4.42 -20.15 -8.01
CA ASP A 453 5.84 -20.50 -7.83
C ASP A 453 6.51 -19.60 -6.77
N TYR A 454 6.12 -18.32 -6.70
CA TYR A 454 6.65 -17.39 -5.72
C TYR A 454 6.20 -17.73 -4.29
N VAL A 455 4.90 -17.95 -4.07
CA VAL A 455 4.32 -18.29 -2.77
C VAL A 455 4.82 -19.67 -2.31
N THR A 456 4.97 -20.63 -3.24
CA THR A 456 5.57 -21.93 -2.99
C THR A 456 7.02 -21.77 -2.51
N ALA A 457 7.85 -21.03 -3.24
CA ALA A 457 9.24 -20.79 -2.84
C ALA A 457 9.39 -20.01 -1.51
N LEU A 458 8.35 -19.27 -1.12
CA LEU A 458 8.34 -18.51 0.13
C LEU A 458 8.05 -19.40 1.34
N PHE A 459 7.11 -20.35 1.24
CA PHE A 459 6.57 -21.11 2.36
C PHE A 459 6.95 -22.59 2.38
N ASP A 460 7.27 -23.19 1.26
CA ASP A 460 7.56 -24.61 1.12
C ASP A 460 9.08 -24.85 1.03
#